data_58b8af77e7e831bfaafc74369d116eec
#
_entry.id   58b8af77e7e831bfaafc74369d116eec
#
_cell.length_a   1.000
_cell.length_b   1.000
_cell.length_c   1.000
_cell.angle_alpha   90.00
_cell.angle_beta   90.00
_cell.angle_gamma   90.00
#
_symmetry.space_group_name_H-M   'P 1'
#
loop_
_entity.id
_entity.type
_entity.pdbx_description
1 polymer ?
#
loop_
_entity_poly.entity_id
_entity_poly.type
_entity_poly.pdbx_seq_one_letter_code
_entity_poly.pdbx_strand_id
1 'polypeptide(L)'
;AYLKNAPDAFIWNRSKPLSDVPAIGIGSQPIDGGNYLFTPEEKAAFLSKEPAAEKYFHKWLGSQEFIRGIERWCLWLGEASWADLKGLPCCRERIENVRNYRLSSSRKQTLKAAERPNHFGTEIIPNSTAIIVPKVSSERRRYIPMGFVGSETLCSDLVFLIPNATLY
;
A
#
# COMPACT_ATOMS: atom_id res chain seq x y z
N ALA A 1 -0.71 3.65 40.40
CA ALA A 1 -1.75 4.68 40.27
C ALA A 1 -1.23 5.97 40.91
N TYR A 2 -1.18 7.03 40.13
CA TYR A 2 -0.78 8.33 40.66
C TYR A 2 -2.03 9.05 41.15
N LEU A 3 -2.27 9.06 42.43
CA LEU A 3 -3.33 9.84 43.02
C LEU A 3 -2.88 11.31 43.04
N LYS A 4 -3.38 12.11 42.12
CA LYS A 4 -3.26 13.56 42.14
C LYS A 4 -4.61 14.18 42.46
N ASN A 5 -4.59 15.28 43.21
CA ASN A 5 -5.81 16.08 43.40
C ASN A 5 -6.16 16.79 42.08
N ALA A 6 -6.94 16.14 41.25
CA ALA A 6 -7.39 16.58 39.94
C ALA A 6 -8.83 16.10 39.72
N PRO A 7 -9.61 16.79 38.89
CA PRO A 7 -10.94 16.31 38.50
C PRO A 7 -10.90 14.90 37.94
N ASP A 8 -11.88 14.09 38.28
CA ASP A 8 -12.03 12.75 37.69
C ASP A 8 -12.22 12.83 36.18
N ALA A 9 -11.35 12.15 35.45
CA ALA A 9 -11.44 12.05 34.00
C ALA A 9 -11.95 10.64 33.63
N PHE A 10 -13.16 10.57 33.11
CA PHE A 10 -13.74 9.32 32.62
C PHE A 10 -13.49 9.18 31.11
N ILE A 11 -12.80 8.10 30.73
CA ILE A 11 -12.56 7.75 29.33
C ILE A 11 -13.57 6.69 28.91
N TRP A 12 -14.50 7.07 28.06
CA TRP A 12 -15.50 6.17 27.51
C TRP A 12 -15.01 5.54 26.20
N ASN A 13 -15.34 4.27 26.00
CA ASN A 13 -15.07 3.62 24.73
C ASN A 13 -15.87 4.30 23.62
N ARG A 14 -15.21 4.64 22.51
CA ARG A 14 -15.79 5.34 21.39
C ARG A 14 -15.42 4.64 20.08
N SER A 15 -16.38 4.62 19.15
CA SER A 15 -16.18 4.14 17.77
C SER A 15 -15.79 5.25 16.80
N LYS A 16 -15.90 6.52 17.22
CA LYS A 16 -15.59 7.70 16.39
C LYS A 16 -14.65 8.66 17.12
N PRO A 17 -13.79 9.39 16.39
CA PRO A 17 -12.98 10.46 16.95
C PRO A 17 -13.82 11.54 17.64
N LEU A 18 -13.20 12.28 18.56
CA LEU A 18 -13.83 13.46 19.20
C LEU A 18 -13.90 14.65 18.25
N SER A 19 -12.89 14.78 17.38
CA SER A 19 -12.77 15.86 16.41
C SER A 19 -13.21 15.38 15.03
N ASP A 20 -13.60 16.29 14.18
CA ASP A 20 -13.87 16.01 12.76
C ASP A 20 -12.52 15.89 12.03
N VAL A 21 -12.05 14.66 11.94
CA VAL A 21 -10.79 14.32 11.31
C VAL A 21 -11.00 13.19 10.28
N PRO A 22 -10.17 13.12 9.23
CA PRO A 22 -10.22 12.04 8.27
C PRO A 22 -10.07 10.67 8.95
N ALA A 23 -10.84 9.69 8.46
CA ALA A 23 -10.74 8.34 8.96
C ALA A 23 -9.36 7.75 8.63
N ILE A 24 -8.74 7.11 9.63
CA ILE A 24 -7.53 6.33 9.41
C ILE A 24 -7.89 5.04 8.69
N GLY A 25 -7.17 4.76 7.60
CA GLY A 25 -7.31 3.54 6.81
C GLY A 25 -6.02 2.73 6.79
N ILE A 26 -6.02 1.66 6.02
CA ILE A 26 -4.84 0.84 5.73
C ILE A 26 -4.47 1.03 4.25
N GLY A 27 -3.23 0.71 3.88
CA GLY A 27 -2.83 0.73 2.49
C GLY A 27 -3.34 -0.47 1.68
N SER A 28 -2.82 -0.60 0.47
CA SER A 28 -3.19 -1.63 -0.50
C SER A 28 -2.57 -2.99 -0.18
N GLN A 29 -3.27 -4.06 -0.56
CA GLN A 29 -2.78 -5.42 -0.45
C GLN A 29 -2.74 -6.08 -1.83
N PRO A 30 -1.55 -6.29 -2.41
CA PRO A 30 -1.42 -6.83 -3.76
C PRO A 30 -1.98 -8.24 -3.93
N ILE A 31 -1.72 -9.16 -3.01
CA ILE A 31 -2.04 -10.60 -3.10
C ILE A 31 -1.57 -11.15 -4.45
N ASP A 32 -0.29 -10.99 -4.73
CA ASP A 32 0.30 -11.14 -6.06
C ASP A 32 1.36 -12.26 -6.15
N GLY A 33 1.67 -12.92 -5.03
CA GLY A 33 2.73 -13.92 -4.98
C GLY A 33 4.12 -13.36 -5.32
N GLY A 34 4.34 -12.03 -5.12
CA GLY A 34 5.59 -11.34 -5.42
C GLY A 34 5.76 -10.93 -6.89
N ASN A 35 4.69 -10.98 -7.69
CA ASN A 35 4.77 -10.65 -9.12
C ASN A 35 4.70 -9.15 -9.42
N TYR A 36 4.18 -8.35 -8.51
CA TYR A 36 4.00 -6.90 -8.70
C TYR A 36 4.95 -6.03 -7.88
N LEU A 37 5.77 -6.62 -7.01
CA LEU A 37 6.73 -5.87 -6.20
C LEU A 37 8.16 -6.07 -6.72
N PHE A 38 8.92 -4.97 -6.83
CA PHE A 38 10.22 -4.94 -7.47
C PHE A 38 11.23 -4.17 -6.62
N THR A 39 12.47 -4.63 -6.61
CA THR A 39 13.63 -3.80 -6.24
C THR A 39 13.94 -2.83 -7.38
N PRO A 40 14.78 -1.78 -7.17
CA PRO A 40 15.25 -0.92 -8.25
C PRO A 40 15.92 -1.69 -9.40
N GLU A 41 16.71 -2.70 -9.07
CA GLU A 41 17.44 -3.54 -10.05
C GLU A 41 16.47 -4.40 -10.87
N GLU A 42 15.47 -5.01 -10.21
CA GLU A 42 14.42 -5.80 -10.87
C GLU A 42 13.58 -4.93 -11.79
N LYS A 43 13.22 -3.70 -11.36
CA LYS A 43 12.52 -2.71 -12.18
C LYS A 43 13.34 -2.37 -13.42
N ALA A 44 14.64 -2.06 -13.26
CA ALA A 44 15.52 -1.73 -14.38
C ALA A 44 15.62 -2.89 -15.38
N ALA A 45 15.78 -4.13 -14.88
CA ALA A 45 15.82 -5.32 -15.71
C ALA A 45 14.50 -5.59 -16.43
N PHE A 46 13.36 -5.28 -15.81
CA PHE A 46 12.03 -5.39 -16.42
C PHE A 46 11.87 -4.33 -17.53
N LEU A 47 12.20 -3.07 -17.25
CA LEU A 47 12.06 -1.98 -18.20
C LEU A 47 13.04 -2.07 -19.36
N SER A 48 14.18 -2.75 -19.22
CA SER A 48 15.08 -3.04 -20.34
C SER A 48 14.42 -3.93 -21.42
N LYS A 49 13.47 -4.78 -21.01
CA LYS A 49 12.70 -5.66 -21.90
C LYS A 49 11.42 -5.00 -22.40
N GLU A 50 10.79 -4.19 -21.58
CA GLU A 50 9.48 -3.59 -21.83
C GLU A 50 9.43 -2.14 -21.33
N PRO A 51 10.12 -1.20 -22.01
CA PRO A 51 10.20 0.20 -21.59
C PRO A 51 8.85 0.91 -21.46
N ALA A 52 7.87 0.55 -22.28
CA ALA A 52 6.54 1.14 -22.28
C ALA A 52 5.73 0.83 -21.00
N ALA A 53 6.20 -0.10 -20.17
CA ALA A 53 5.60 -0.40 -18.88
C ALA A 53 5.94 0.64 -17.79
N GLU A 54 6.89 1.57 -18.04
CA GLU A 54 7.36 2.51 -17.01
C GLU A 54 6.23 3.32 -16.38
N LYS A 55 5.24 3.73 -17.17
CA LYS A 55 4.07 4.50 -16.71
C LYS A 55 3.22 3.77 -15.66
N TYR A 56 3.37 2.46 -15.51
CA TYR A 56 2.65 1.64 -14.53
C TYR A 56 3.47 1.34 -13.28
N PHE A 57 4.72 1.80 -13.21
CA PHE A 57 5.53 1.66 -12.03
C PHE A 57 5.33 2.83 -11.08
N HIS A 58 4.93 2.52 -9.85
CA HIS A 58 4.78 3.46 -8.76
C HIS A 58 5.73 3.14 -7.62
N LYS A 59 6.10 4.16 -6.85
CA LYS A 59 6.80 3.92 -5.59
C LYS A 59 5.93 3.12 -4.66
N TRP A 60 6.54 2.20 -3.92
CA TRP A 60 5.86 1.35 -2.95
C TRP A 60 6.44 1.56 -1.56
N LEU A 61 5.56 1.86 -0.59
CA LEU A 61 5.96 2.05 0.80
C LEU A 61 5.17 1.11 1.73
N GLY A 62 5.91 0.22 2.38
CA GLY A 62 5.47 -0.49 3.56
C GLY A 62 6.15 0.05 4.81
N SER A 63 5.96 -0.62 5.97
CA SER A 63 6.58 -0.19 7.22
C SER A 63 8.11 -0.19 7.16
N GLN A 64 8.71 -1.20 6.54
CA GLN A 64 10.18 -1.29 6.47
C GLN A 64 10.78 -0.30 5.48
N GLU A 65 10.16 -0.14 4.33
CA GLU A 65 10.56 0.82 3.31
C GLU A 65 10.56 2.23 3.88
N PHE A 66 9.50 2.62 4.59
CA PHE A 66 9.39 3.92 5.24
C PHE A 66 10.42 4.12 6.36
N ILE A 67 10.56 3.13 7.26
CA ILE A 67 11.42 3.26 8.45
C ILE A 67 12.90 3.22 8.08
N ARG A 68 13.30 2.46 7.06
CA ARG A 68 14.69 2.22 6.68
C ARG A 68 15.13 2.97 5.44
N GLY A 69 14.21 3.67 4.77
CA GLY A 69 14.49 4.33 3.49
C GLY A 69 14.81 3.35 2.35
N ILE A 70 14.20 2.16 2.37
CA ILE A 70 14.42 1.15 1.33
C ILE A 70 13.58 1.54 0.12
N GLU A 71 14.21 1.65 -1.03
CA GLU A 71 13.52 1.89 -2.28
C GLU A 71 12.85 0.62 -2.77
N ARG A 72 11.53 0.71 -3.04
CA ARG A 72 10.72 -0.36 -3.58
C ARG A 72 9.73 0.19 -4.60
N TRP A 73 9.45 -0.62 -5.60
CA TRP A 73 8.52 -0.28 -6.67
C TRP A 73 7.39 -1.30 -6.76
N CYS A 74 6.26 -0.88 -7.26
CA CYS A 74 5.19 -1.79 -7.63
C CYS A 74 4.74 -1.53 -9.07
N LEU A 75 4.40 -2.60 -9.77
CA LEU A 75 3.74 -2.58 -11.07
C LEU A 75 2.23 -2.61 -10.82
N TRP A 76 1.57 -1.47 -11.01
CA TRP A 76 0.12 -1.37 -10.84
C TRP A 76 -0.57 -1.22 -12.19
N LEU A 77 -1.34 -2.23 -12.58
CA LEU A 77 -1.96 -2.36 -13.89
C LEU A 77 -3.48 -2.11 -13.85
N GLY A 78 -4.01 -1.59 -12.73
CA GLY A 78 -5.45 -1.38 -12.54
C GLY A 78 -6.06 -0.42 -13.56
N GLU A 79 -5.30 0.56 -14.05
CA GLU A 79 -5.73 1.52 -15.10
C GLU A 79 -5.30 1.12 -16.51
N ALA A 80 -4.57 0.02 -16.67
CA ALA A 80 -4.11 -0.41 -17.97
C ALA A 80 -5.28 -0.87 -18.84
N SER A 81 -5.44 -0.25 -20.00
CA SER A 81 -6.44 -0.69 -20.97
C SER A 81 -6.03 -2.01 -21.62
N TRP A 82 -7.01 -2.75 -22.15
CA TRP A 82 -6.72 -3.96 -22.91
C TRP A 82 -5.84 -3.67 -24.15
N ALA A 83 -6.00 -2.50 -24.76
CA ALA A 83 -5.17 -2.07 -25.89
C ALA A 83 -3.70 -1.87 -25.48
N ASP A 84 -3.46 -1.26 -24.31
CA ASP A 84 -2.11 -1.11 -23.75
C ASP A 84 -1.47 -2.48 -23.49
N LEU A 85 -2.21 -3.37 -22.82
CA LEU A 85 -1.70 -4.70 -22.42
C LEU A 85 -1.37 -5.60 -23.61
N LYS A 86 -1.98 -5.38 -24.80
CA LYS A 86 -1.59 -6.12 -26.02
C LYS A 86 -0.14 -5.89 -26.41
N GLY A 87 0.37 -4.68 -26.20
CA GLY A 87 1.76 -4.30 -26.48
C GLY A 87 2.74 -4.62 -25.36
N LEU A 88 2.27 -5.19 -24.23
CA LEU A 88 3.06 -5.40 -23.01
C LEU A 88 3.08 -6.89 -22.60
N PRO A 89 3.87 -7.73 -23.31
CA PRO A 89 3.90 -9.18 -23.05
C PRO A 89 4.41 -9.53 -21.65
N CYS A 90 5.42 -8.84 -21.11
CA CYS A 90 5.93 -9.10 -19.77
C CYS A 90 4.91 -8.72 -18.69
N CYS A 91 4.16 -7.64 -18.88
CA CYS A 91 3.05 -7.29 -17.98
C CYS A 91 1.95 -8.36 -18.01
N ARG A 92 1.60 -8.88 -19.21
CA ARG A 92 0.60 -9.96 -19.32
C ARG A 92 1.02 -11.24 -18.64
N GLU A 93 2.30 -11.61 -18.75
CA GLU A 93 2.87 -12.75 -18.04
C GLU A 93 2.71 -12.58 -16.52
N ARG A 94 3.00 -11.39 -15.98
CA ARG A 94 2.80 -11.10 -14.56
C ARG A 94 1.34 -11.20 -14.14
N ILE A 95 0.42 -10.70 -14.95
CA ILE A 95 -1.04 -10.82 -14.72
C ILE A 95 -1.45 -12.29 -14.64
N GLU A 96 -0.98 -13.13 -15.56
CA GLU A 96 -1.33 -14.56 -15.56
C GLU A 96 -0.73 -15.28 -14.35
N ASN A 97 0.51 -14.97 -13.97
CA ASN A 97 1.15 -15.51 -12.77
C ASN A 97 0.36 -15.14 -11.51
N VAL A 98 -0.09 -13.90 -11.39
CA VAL A 98 -0.94 -13.45 -10.27
C VAL A 98 -2.28 -14.19 -10.26
N ARG A 99 -2.91 -14.37 -11.43
CA ARG A 99 -4.14 -15.15 -11.53
C ARG A 99 -3.96 -16.56 -11.03
N ASN A 100 -2.93 -17.25 -11.50
CA ASN A 100 -2.62 -18.63 -11.12
C ASN A 100 -2.30 -18.73 -9.62
N TYR A 101 -1.53 -17.78 -9.07
CA TYR A 101 -1.26 -17.70 -7.65
C TYR A 101 -2.56 -17.56 -6.82
N ARG A 102 -3.48 -16.69 -7.24
CA ARG A 102 -4.76 -16.49 -6.54
C ARG A 102 -5.68 -17.70 -6.66
N LEU A 103 -5.69 -18.39 -7.80
CA LEU A 103 -6.49 -19.61 -8.02
C LEU A 103 -6.00 -20.80 -7.18
N SER A 104 -4.73 -20.82 -6.77
CA SER A 104 -4.20 -21.86 -5.88
C SER A 104 -4.56 -21.64 -4.40
N SER A 105 -5.23 -20.55 -4.07
CA SER A 105 -5.58 -20.23 -2.68
C SER A 105 -6.83 -20.98 -2.22
N SER A 106 -6.86 -21.36 -0.94
CA SER A 106 -8.06 -21.87 -0.27
C SER A 106 -9.04 -20.78 0.21
N ARG A 107 -8.62 -19.50 0.18
CA ARG A 107 -9.41 -18.37 0.67
C ARG A 107 -10.37 -17.87 -0.40
N LYS A 108 -11.69 -17.88 -0.12
CA LYS A 108 -12.73 -17.43 -1.06
C LYS A 108 -12.50 -16.02 -1.60
N GLN A 109 -12.05 -15.07 -0.77
CA GLN A 109 -11.77 -13.70 -1.21
C GLN A 109 -10.61 -13.65 -2.20
N THR A 110 -9.56 -14.43 -1.97
CA THR A 110 -8.40 -14.51 -2.88
C THR A 110 -8.79 -15.17 -4.20
N LEU A 111 -9.61 -16.22 -4.17
CA LEU A 111 -10.16 -16.85 -5.38
C LEU A 111 -10.98 -15.84 -6.20
N LYS A 112 -11.85 -15.05 -5.55
CA LYS A 112 -12.61 -14.00 -6.23
C LYS A 112 -11.71 -12.93 -6.84
N ALA A 113 -10.62 -12.57 -6.18
CA ALA A 113 -9.65 -11.60 -6.71
C ALA A 113 -8.93 -12.10 -7.98
N ALA A 114 -8.94 -13.41 -8.28
CA ALA A 114 -8.40 -13.96 -9.52
C ALA A 114 -9.22 -13.59 -10.78
N GLU A 115 -10.45 -13.09 -10.62
CA GLU A 115 -11.26 -12.56 -11.72
C GLU A 115 -10.71 -11.24 -12.27
N ARG A 116 -9.97 -10.50 -11.44
CA ARG A 116 -9.35 -9.21 -11.80
C ARG A 116 -7.86 -9.22 -11.43
N PRO A 117 -7.04 -10.04 -12.11
CA PRO A 117 -5.65 -10.27 -11.71
C PRO A 117 -4.76 -9.04 -11.91
N ASN A 118 -5.10 -8.11 -12.80
CA ASN A 118 -4.42 -6.84 -13.02
C ASN A 118 -4.64 -5.80 -11.90
N HIS A 119 -5.59 -6.04 -10.99
CA HIS A 119 -5.82 -5.22 -9.80
C HIS A 119 -5.20 -5.86 -8.56
N PHE A 120 -4.91 -5.06 -7.56
CA PHE A 120 -4.57 -5.59 -6.24
C PHE A 120 -5.79 -6.27 -5.59
N GLY A 121 -5.56 -7.13 -4.63
CA GLY A 121 -6.64 -7.78 -3.87
C GLY A 121 -7.46 -6.76 -3.07
N THR A 122 -6.79 -5.74 -2.54
CA THR A 122 -7.40 -4.52 -2.00
C THR A 122 -6.62 -3.33 -2.53
N GLU A 123 -7.32 -2.35 -3.08
CA GLU A 123 -6.73 -1.14 -3.66
C GLU A 123 -7.14 0.08 -2.84
N ILE A 124 -6.16 0.75 -2.29
CA ILE A 124 -6.29 2.05 -1.65
C ILE A 124 -5.28 2.98 -2.33
N ILE A 125 -5.78 3.71 -3.30
CA ILE A 125 -4.96 4.63 -4.10
C ILE A 125 -5.12 6.03 -3.50
N PRO A 126 -4.06 6.63 -2.95
CA PRO A 126 -4.15 7.99 -2.44
C PRO A 126 -4.45 8.97 -3.58
N ASN A 127 -5.43 9.83 -3.39
CA ASN A 127 -5.76 10.94 -4.31
C ASN A 127 -5.25 12.30 -3.80
N SER A 128 -4.58 12.30 -2.67
CA SER A 128 -4.06 13.49 -1.99
C SER A 128 -2.84 13.13 -1.15
N THR A 129 -2.18 14.14 -0.61
CA THR A 129 -1.16 13.93 0.42
C THR A 129 -1.78 13.24 1.63
N ALA A 130 -1.12 12.21 2.12
CA ALA A 130 -1.55 11.44 3.28
C ALA A 130 -0.43 11.39 4.34
N ILE A 131 -0.82 11.22 5.61
CA ILE A 131 0.14 10.80 6.64
C ILE A 131 0.23 9.29 6.65
N ILE A 132 1.46 8.78 6.57
CA ILE A 132 1.77 7.36 6.74
C ILE A 132 2.22 7.08 8.17
N VAL A 133 1.67 6.02 8.76
CA VAL A 133 2.05 5.53 10.09
C VAL A 133 2.30 4.02 10.01
N PRO A 134 3.54 3.53 10.18
CA PRO A 134 3.83 2.10 10.21
C PRO A 134 3.04 1.37 11.29
N LYS A 135 2.47 0.21 10.95
CA LYS A 135 1.78 -0.65 11.92
C LYS A 135 2.71 -1.28 12.95
N VAL A 136 3.98 -1.40 12.59
CA VAL A 136 5.01 -2.03 13.42
C VAL A 136 6.17 -1.06 13.60
N SER A 137 6.59 -0.86 14.83
CA SER A 137 7.76 -0.06 15.19
C SER A 137 8.56 -0.75 16.30
N SER A 138 9.78 -0.28 16.56
CA SER A 138 10.62 -0.78 17.64
C SER A 138 10.24 -0.11 18.96
N GLU A 139 10.17 -0.88 20.05
CA GLU A 139 10.01 -0.38 21.42
C GLU A 139 11.13 0.59 21.84
N ARG A 140 12.30 0.50 21.19
CA ARG A 140 13.45 1.39 21.46
C ARG A 140 13.28 2.78 20.86
N ARG A 141 12.25 3.02 20.05
CA ARG A 141 11.98 4.34 19.46
C ARG A 141 11.24 5.21 20.46
N ARG A 142 11.75 6.41 20.67
CA ARG A 142 11.10 7.42 21.54
C ARG A 142 9.76 7.89 20.97
N TYR A 143 9.63 7.94 19.63
CA TYR A 143 8.45 8.41 18.94
C TYR A 143 8.00 7.39 17.88
N ILE A 144 6.69 7.35 17.63
CA ILE A 144 6.12 6.59 16.52
C ILE A 144 6.58 7.25 15.22
N PRO A 145 7.24 6.51 14.31
CA PRO A 145 7.63 7.07 13.03
C PRO A 145 6.37 7.39 12.20
N MET A 146 6.28 8.61 11.69
CA MET A 146 5.22 9.04 10.79
C MET A 146 5.77 10.09 9.84
N GLY A 147 5.11 10.29 8.70
CA GLY A 147 5.52 11.28 7.73
C GLY A 147 4.47 11.48 6.66
N PHE A 148 4.74 12.40 5.73
CA PHE A 148 3.88 12.65 4.60
C PHE A 148 4.28 11.81 3.40
N VAL A 149 3.28 11.37 2.63
CA VAL A 149 3.44 10.71 1.33
C VAL A 149 2.55 11.39 0.30
N GLY A 150 3.05 11.55 -0.91
CA GLY A 150 2.29 12.10 -2.03
C GLY A 150 1.37 11.03 -2.67
N SER A 151 0.46 11.50 -3.52
CA SER A 151 -0.51 10.66 -4.22
C SER A 151 0.13 9.68 -5.23
N GLU A 152 1.36 9.94 -5.65
CA GLU A 152 2.11 9.08 -6.58
C GLU A 152 2.68 7.81 -5.92
N THR A 153 2.58 7.71 -4.59
CA THR A 153 3.16 6.60 -3.83
C THR A 153 2.06 5.65 -3.35
N LEU A 154 2.13 4.41 -3.75
CA LEU A 154 1.24 3.37 -3.26
C LEU A 154 1.78 2.79 -1.95
N CYS A 155 0.91 2.64 -0.98
CA CYS A 155 1.28 2.16 0.33
C CYS A 155 0.72 0.76 0.62
N SER A 156 1.52 -0.05 1.29
CA SER A 156 1.16 -1.40 1.74
C SER A 156 0.11 -1.37 2.86
N ASP A 157 -0.64 -2.45 2.97
CA ASP A 157 -1.51 -2.72 4.14
C ASP A 157 -0.75 -2.85 5.48
N LEU A 158 0.59 -2.86 5.45
CA LEU A 158 1.44 -2.81 6.65
C LEU A 158 1.60 -1.42 7.25
N VAL A 159 0.94 -0.42 6.67
CA VAL A 159 0.90 0.94 7.19
C VAL A 159 -0.54 1.43 7.33
N PHE A 160 -0.73 2.38 8.22
CA PHE A 160 -1.93 3.19 8.28
C PHE A 160 -1.76 4.44 7.43
N LEU A 161 -2.86 4.90 6.84
CA LEU A 161 -2.93 6.12 6.03
C LEU A 161 -4.03 7.03 6.56
N ILE A 162 -3.71 8.31 6.69
CA ILE A 162 -4.65 9.38 7.01
C ILE A 162 -4.67 10.31 5.78
N PRO A 163 -5.72 10.28 4.95
CA PRO A 163 -5.80 11.08 3.74
C PRO A 163 -6.03 12.56 4.04
N ASN A 164 -5.86 13.41 3.03
CA ASN A 164 -6.08 14.86 3.11
C ASN A 164 -5.27 15.53 4.24
N ALA A 165 -4.06 15.04 4.45
CA ALA A 165 -3.21 15.51 5.52
C ALA A 165 -2.65 16.90 5.22
N THR A 166 -2.69 17.76 6.22
CA THR A 166 -2.07 19.08 6.23
C THR A 166 -1.12 19.22 7.40
N LEU A 167 -0.32 20.27 7.42
CA LEU A 167 0.55 20.56 8.56
C LEU A 167 -0.22 21.11 9.79
N TYR A 168 -1.49 21.45 9.61
CA TYR A 168 -2.36 22.05 10.63
C TYR A 168 -3.73 21.37 10.62
#